data_c806b3d2bc4966c99d395e8b36d87b0a
#
_entry.id   c806b3d2bc4966c99d395e8b36d87b0a
#
_cell.length_a   1.000
_cell.length_b   1.000
_cell.length_c   1.000
_cell.angle_alpha   90.00
_cell.angle_beta   90.00
_cell.angle_gamma   90.00
#
_symmetry.space_group_name_H-M   'P 1'
#
loop_
_entity.id
_entity.type
_entity.pdbx_description
1 polymer ?
#
loop_
_entity_poly.entity_id
_entity_poly.type
_entity_poly.pdbx_seq_one_letter_code
_entity_poly.pdbx_strand_id
1 'polypeptide(L)'
;LKALAPTPRAAEAFERHAKTIALQRRWAFSAFFQLRARDIITSLEQGLETPGQDERFYHAAFSHFLYAFTAPWYMTRHFAALSAREWRLSLHVLSRYRTWLDAHTWPELHAETTARAEDSTLSDDELQELHRAMGLLVDIRVFEDRVRCVQRDYILPKLLGDTDRAHALCDSLNEAMDVSLHAYDAMQPRITQFVLNKLSKKCAEPLRHVRASHAQYRTRLPTDAPSAFVEQILRPLHQVWGSDEAPI
;
A
#
# COMPACT_ATOMS: atom_id res chain seq x y z
N LEU A 1 18.58 2.60 28.93
CA LEU A 1 19.40 3.31 29.94
C LEU A 1 19.35 4.82 29.73
N LYS A 2 19.41 5.31 28.46
CA LYS A 2 19.25 6.74 28.13
C LYS A 2 17.94 7.32 28.67
N ALA A 3 16.85 6.57 28.60
CA ALA A 3 15.54 6.91 29.13
C ALA A 3 15.48 6.97 30.68
N LEU A 4 16.49 6.42 31.36
CA LEU A 4 16.61 6.46 32.83
C LEU A 4 17.55 7.58 33.30
N ALA A 5 18.22 8.29 32.41
CA ALA A 5 19.09 9.40 32.78
C ALA A 5 18.24 10.65 33.07
N PRO A 6 18.43 11.28 34.26
CA PRO A 6 17.60 12.39 34.70
C PRO A 6 17.79 13.68 33.87
N THR A 7 18.87 13.80 33.13
CA THR A 7 19.16 14.94 32.26
C THR A 7 19.88 14.51 30.99
N PRO A 8 19.78 15.28 29.89
CA PRO A 8 20.54 15.01 28.64
C PRO A 8 22.06 14.92 28.85
N ARG A 9 22.61 15.78 29.72
CA ARG A 9 24.04 15.76 30.11
C ARG A 9 24.45 14.43 30.80
N ALA A 10 23.58 13.91 31.67
CA ALA A 10 23.83 12.64 32.35
C ALA A 10 23.78 11.47 31.35
N ALA A 11 22.87 11.51 30.37
CA ALA A 11 22.79 10.53 29.29
C ALA A 11 24.08 10.53 28.45
N GLU A 12 24.58 11.70 28.08
CA GLU A 12 25.80 11.85 27.30
C GLU A 12 27.05 11.40 28.07
N ALA A 13 27.14 11.79 29.35
CA ALA A 13 28.22 11.33 30.22
C ALA A 13 28.21 9.80 30.40
N PHE A 14 27.05 9.20 30.50
CA PHE A 14 26.88 7.75 30.56
C PHE A 14 27.34 7.07 29.28
N GLU A 15 26.98 7.58 28.11
CA GLU A 15 27.43 7.02 26.82
C GLU A 15 28.94 7.09 26.62
N ARG A 16 29.58 8.16 27.10
CA ARG A 16 31.04 8.36 27.02
C ARG A 16 31.80 7.61 28.10
N HIS A 17 31.13 7.03 29.08
CA HIS A 17 31.80 6.33 30.19
C HIS A 17 32.54 5.07 29.70
N ALA A 18 33.77 4.86 30.11
CA ALA A 18 34.64 3.78 29.64
C ALA A 18 34.01 2.39 29.81
N LYS A 19 33.29 2.15 30.93
CA LYS A 19 32.61 0.86 31.20
C LYS A 19 31.42 0.66 30.22
N THR A 20 30.71 1.72 29.85
CA THR A 20 29.61 1.65 28.89
C THR A 20 30.14 1.31 27.49
N ILE A 21 31.26 1.95 27.09
CA ILE A 21 31.94 1.65 25.83
C ILE A 21 32.46 0.22 25.81
N ALA A 22 33.05 -0.25 26.92
CA ALA A 22 33.53 -1.63 27.04
C ALA A 22 32.40 -2.65 26.97
N LEU A 23 31.25 -2.35 27.57
CA LEU A 23 30.05 -3.18 27.49
C LEU A 23 29.50 -3.24 26.06
N GLN A 24 29.40 -2.07 25.39
CA GLN A 24 28.95 -1.99 23.99
C GLN A 24 29.88 -2.77 23.05
N ARG A 25 31.19 -2.75 23.26
CA ARG A 25 32.17 -3.53 22.48
C ARG A 25 32.01 -5.05 22.65
N ARG A 26 31.56 -5.50 23.83
CA ARG A 26 31.27 -6.93 24.10
C ARG A 26 29.91 -7.36 23.56
N TRP A 27 29.02 -6.43 23.25
CA TRP A 27 27.70 -6.77 22.75
C TRP A 27 27.78 -7.18 21.28
N ALA A 28 27.33 -8.39 20.98
CA ALA A 28 27.32 -8.94 19.63
C ALA A 28 26.18 -8.32 18.77
N PHE A 29 26.25 -7.00 18.52
CA PHE A 29 25.23 -6.27 17.75
C PHE A 29 24.94 -6.92 16.40
N SER A 30 25.94 -7.50 15.75
CA SER A 30 25.75 -8.16 14.46
C SER A 30 24.86 -9.40 14.59
N ALA A 31 25.13 -10.26 15.57
CA ALA A 31 24.31 -11.45 15.83
C ALA A 31 22.89 -11.07 16.26
N PHE A 32 22.76 -10.09 17.14
CA PHE A 32 21.46 -9.57 17.56
C PHE A 32 20.63 -9.06 16.37
N PHE A 33 21.25 -8.26 15.49
CA PHE A 33 20.58 -7.76 14.30
C PHE A 33 20.17 -8.89 13.36
N GLN A 34 21.05 -9.86 13.10
CA GLN A 34 20.75 -10.99 12.21
C GLN A 34 19.56 -11.83 12.71
N LEU A 35 19.49 -12.11 14.00
CA LEU A 35 18.37 -12.83 14.60
C LEU A 35 17.07 -12.04 14.42
N ARG A 36 17.11 -10.76 14.78
CA ARG A 36 15.93 -9.87 14.67
C ARG A 36 15.46 -9.70 13.23
N ALA A 37 16.38 -9.46 12.30
CA ALA A 37 16.05 -9.33 10.89
C ALA A 37 15.43 -10.63 10.35
N ARG A 38 16.00 -11.79 10.71
CA ARG A 38 15.44 -13.08 10.35
C ARG A 38 14.02 -13.25 10.88
N ASP A 39 13.77 -12.92 12.15
CA ASP A 39 12.46 -13.07 12.77
C ASP A 39 11.41 -12.18 12.09
N ILE A 40 11.76 -10.92 11.75
CA ILE A 40 10.89 -10.00 11.03
C ILE A 40 10.56 -10.55 9.63
N ILE A 41 11.56 -10.98 8.87
CA ILE A 41 11.37 -11.51 7.51
C ILE A 41 10.57 -12.81 7.55
N THR A 42 10.88 -13.72 8.47
CA THR A 42 10.13 -14.97 8.62
C THR A 42 8.66 -14.69 8.95
N SER A 43 8.38 -13.76 9.87
CA SER A 43 7.01 -13.35 10.21
C SER A 43 6.29 -12.71 9.00
N LEU A 44 7.00 -11.92 8.19
CA LEU A 44 6.45 -11.36 6.96
C LEU A 44 6.06 -12.45 5.97
N GLU A 45 6.98 -13.36 5.62
CA GLU A 45 6.72 -14.41 4.64
C GLU A 45 5.58 -15.35 5.12
N GLN A 46 5.55 -15.71 6.40
CA GLN A 46 4.43 -16.48 6.97
C GLN A 46 3.10 -15.75 6.88
N GLY A 47 3.09 -14.44 7.12
CA GLY A 47 1.89 -13.62 6.99
C GLY A 47 1.40 -13.51 5.54
N LEU A 48 2.31 -13.54 4.56
CA LEU A 48 1.96 -13.51 3.14
C LEU A 48 1.39 -14.86 2.65
N GLU A 49 1.80 -15.97 3.26
CA GLU A 49 1.27 -17.30 2.92
C GLU A 49 -0.12 -17.56 3.51
N THR A 50 -0.44 -16.94 4.63
CA THR A 50 -1.72 -17.11 5.34
C THR A 50 -2.53 -15.81 5.23
N PRO A 51 -3.41 -15.66 4.23
CA PRO A 51 -4.22 -14.46 4.10
C PRO A 51 -5.18 -14.37 5.29
N GLY A 52 -4.92 -13.43 6.19
CA GLY A 52 -5.81 -13.04 7.27
C GLY A 52 -6.73 -11.90 6.82
N GLN A 53 -7.68 -11.51 7.68
CA GLN A 53 -8.42 -10.26 7.55
C GLN A 53 -7.80 -9.21 8.47
N ASP A 54 -7.64 -7.98 7.98
CA ASP A 54 -7.23 -6.83 8.80
C ASP A 54 -8.19 -5.66 8.52
N GLU A 55 -8.75 -5.08 9.57
CA GLU A 55 -9.71 -3.97 9.47
C GLU A 55 -9.10 -2.70 8.86
N ARG A 56 -7.78 -2.58 8.83
CA ARG A 56 -7.06 -1.40 8.33
C ARG A 56 -6.80 -1.41 6.83
N PHE A 57 -6.80 -2.60 6.22
CA PHE A 57 -6.49 -2.81 4.82
C PHE A 57 -7.47 -3.81 4.21
N TYR A 58 -7.81 -3.59 2.96
CA TYR A 58 -8.61 -4.52 2.19
C TYR A 58 -7.87 -5.85 1.96
N HIS A 59 -6.54 -5.77 1.76
CA HIS A 59 -5.66 -6.93 1.66
C HIS A 59 -4.77 -7.04 2.91
N ALA A 60 -4.89 -8.10 3.66
CA ALA A 60 -4.14 -8.33 4.89
C ALA A 60 -2.61 -8.28 4.72
N ALA A 61 -2.10 -8.60 3.53
CA ALA A 61 -0.68 -8.52 3.20
C ALA A 61 -0.07 -7.14 3.51
N PHE A 62 -0.82 -6.07 3.32
CA PHE A 62 -0.35 -4.71 3.61
C PHE A 62 -0.04 -4.47 5.08
N SER A 63 -0.80 -5.07 5.98
CA SER A 63 -0.52 -4.98 7.41
C SER A 63 0.76 -5.72 7.79
N HIS A 64 1.05 -6.85 7.15
CA HIS A 64 2.30 -7.59 7.37
C HIS A 64 3.51 -6.81 6.87
N PHE A 65 3.42 -6.18 5.69
CA PHE A 65 4.47 -5.29 5.19
C PHE A 65 4.67 -4.07 6.09
N LEU A 66 3.59 -3.43 6.52
CA LEU A 66 3.67 -2.27 7.42
C LEU A 66 4.29 -2.67 8.77
N TYR A 67 3.90 -3.80 9.32
CA TYR A 67 4.52 -4.34 10.53
C TYR A 67 6.03 -4.60 10.33
N ALA A 68 6.41 -5.31 9.27
CA ALA A 68 7.82 -5.61 8.99
C ALA A 68 8.66 -4.34 8.76
N PHE A 69 8.10 -3.31 8.12
CA PHE A 69 8.75 -2.02 7.93
C PHE A 69 8.93 -1.26 9.25
N THR A 70 7.95 -1.30 10.13
CA THR A 70 7.92 -0.53 11.38
C THR A 70 8.60 -1.23 12.55
N ALA A 71 8.60 -2.56 12.57
CA ALA A 71 9.12 -3.36 13.68
C ALA A 71 10.56 -2.99 14.13
N PRO A 72 11.51 -2.68 13.23
CA PRO A 72 12.84 -2.23 13.63
C PRO A 72 12.81 -0.95 14.49
N TRP A 73 11.87 -0.07 14.27
CA TRP A 73 11.83 1.30 14.80
C TRP A 73 10.97 1.48 16.04
N TYR A 74 9.91 0.70 16.18
CA TYR A 74 8.99 0.79 17.33
C TYR A 74 9.44 0.03 18.57
N MET A 75 10.46 -0.80 18.46
CA MET A 75 10.93 -1.52 19.65
C MET A 75 11.56 -0.59 20.67
N THR A 76 11.26 -0.86 21.95
CA THR A 76 11.74 -0.12 23.12
C THR A 76 13.28 -0.09 23.28
N ARG A 77 14.00 -0.90 22.49
CA ARG A 77 15.47 -1.03 22.53
C ARG A 77 16.06 -0.72 21.16
N HIS A 78 15.95 0.55 20.75
CA HIS A 78 16.68 1.05 19.60
C HIS A 78 18.17 1.27 19.97
N PHE A 79 19.05 0.72 19.16
CA PHE A 79 20.50 0.93 19.29
C PHE A 79 20.99 1.79 18.13
N ALA A 80 21.51 2.98 18.42
CA ALA A 80 22.05 3.87 17.39
C ALA A 80 23.11 3.19 16.49
N ALA A 81 23.86 2.23 17.04
CA ALA A 81 24.83 1.43 16.29
C ALA A 81 24.19 0.54 15.20
N LEU A 82 22.89 0.27 15.27
CA LEU A 82 22.16 -0.57 14.32
C LEU A 82 21.30 0.26 13.34
N SER A 83 21.14 1.55 13.55
CA SER A 83 20.24 2.40 12.75
C SER A 83 20.42 2.25 11.24
N ALA A 84 21.67 2.25 10.75
CA ALA A 84 21.95 2.08 9.34
C ALA A 84 21.56 0.68 8.80
N ARG A 85 21.65 -0.35 9.63
CA ARG A 85 21.24 -1.71 9.26
C ARG A 85 19.73 -1.85 9.29
N GLU A 86 19.08 -1.25 10.29
CA GLU A 86 17.62 -1.20 10.41
C GLU A 86 17.00 -0.43 9.23
N TRP A 87 17.62 0.68 8.80
CA TRP A 87 17.22 1.38 7.60
C TRP A 87 17.30 0.52 6.33
N ARG A 88 18.43 -0.17 6.15
CA ARG A 88 18.57 -1.10 5.01
C ARG A 88 17.53 -2.23 5.05
N LEU A 89 17.19 -2.74 6.22
CA LEU A 89 16.13 -3.74 6.38
C LEU A 89 14.78 -3.17 5.96
N SER A 90 14.45 -1.94 6.36
CA SER A 90 13.21 -1.27 5.94
C SER A 90 13.13 -1.09 4.41
N LEU A 91 14.22 -0.66 3.77
CA LEU A 91 14.28 -0.59 2.29
C LEU A 91 14.15 -1.96 1.63
N HIS A 92 14.71 -3.00 2.24
CA HIS A 92 14.55 -4.37 1.76
C HIS A 92 13.10 -4.85 1.85
N VAL A 93 12.39 -4.53 2.93
CA VAL A 93 10.95 -4.81 3.07
C VAL A 93 10.15 -4.11 1.97
N LEU A 94 10.45 -2.85 1.66
CA LEU A 94 9.80 -2.13 0.54
C LEU A 94 10.10 -2.78 -0.81
N SER A 95 11.34 -3.20 -1.06
CA SER A 95 11.68 -3.94 -2.28
C SER A 95 10.92 -5.26 -2.39
N ARG A 96 10.76 -5.99 -1.28
CA ARG A 96 9.98 -7.23 -1.22
C ARG A 96 8.50 -6.98 -1.46
N TYR A 97 7.97 -5.88 -0.92
CA TYR A 97 6.60 -5.44 -1.17
C TYR A 97 6.35 -5.19 -2.66
N ARG A 98 7.25 -4.49 -3.34
CA ARG A 98 7.17 -4.29 -4.79
C ARG A 98 7.10 -5.62 -5.54
N THR A 99 8.02 -6.55 -5.23
CA THR A 99 8.03 -7.87 -5.87
C THR A 99 6.73 -8.64 -5.63
N TRP A 100 6.16 -8.52 -4.43
CA TRP A 100 4.89 -9.14 -4.10
C TRP A 100 3.74 -8.52 -4.91
N LEU A 101 3.68 -7.19 -5.00
CA LEU A 101 2.70 -6.49 -5.84
C LEU A 101 2.78 -6.93 -7.30
N ASP A 102 3.99 -6.94 -7.88
CA ASP A 102 4.20 -7.35 -9.28
C ASP A 102 3.73 -8.80 -9.52
N ALA A 103 3.93 -9.70 -8.56
CA ALA A 103 3.56 -11.11 -8.69
C ALA A 103 2.06 -11.39 -8.50
N HIS A 104 1.39 -10.68 -7.58
CA HIS A 104 0.03 -11.01 -7.15
C HIS A 104 -1.05 -10.14 -7.80
N THR A 105 -0.70 -8.95 -8.27
CA THR A 105 -1.70 -8.05 -8.85
C THR A 105 -1.79 -8.17 -10.36
N TRP A 106 -0.71 -8.54 -11.02
CA TRP A 106 -0.60 -8.45 -12.46
C TRP A 106 -1.20 -9.62 -13.24
N PRO A 107 -1.07 -10.89 -12.79
CA PRO A 107 -1.68 -12.02 -13.49
C PRO A 107 -3.21 -11.99 -13.45
N GLU A 108 -3.80 -11.57 -12.33
CA GLU A 108 -5.25 -11.49 -12.16
C GLU A 108 -5.87 -10.36 -12.99
N LEU A 109 -5.16 -9.21 -13.10
CA LEU A 109 -5.60 -8.05 -13.89
C LEU A 109 -5.49 -8.28 -15.41
N HIS A 110 -4.75 -9.26 -15.87
CA HIS A 110 -4.57 -9.59 -17.28
C HIS A 110 -5.39 -10.79 -17.74
N ALA A 111 -6.01 -11.53 -16.83
CA ALA A 111 -6.94 -12.58 -17.20
C ALA A 111 -8.13 -11.92 -17.92
N GLU A 112 -8.05 -11.79 -19.22
CA GLU A 112 -9.21 -11.42 -20.05
C GLU A 112 -10.28 -12.49 -19.82
N THR A 113 -11.26 -12.14 -19.00
CA THR A 113 -12.44 -12.97 -18.84
C THR A 113 -13.12 -13.01 -20.20
N THR A 114 -12.91 -14.09 -20.92
CA THR A 114 -13.62 -14.42 -22.19
C THR A 114 -15.10 -14.72 -21.92
N ALA A 115 -15.71 -14.10 -20.92
CA ALA A 115 -17.12 -14.20 -20.66
C ALA A 115 -17.89 -13.59 -21.84
N ARG A 116 -18.79 -14.37 -22.41
CA ARG A 116 -19.70 -13.96 -23.47
C ARG A 116 -20.42 -12.68 -23.04
N ALA A 117 -20.16 -11.61 -23.76
CA ALA A 117 -20.64 -10.28 -23.48
C ALA A 117 -22.09 -10.10 -23.98
N GLU A 118 -23.05 -10.84 -23.42
CA GLU A 118 -24.46 -10.68 -23.78
C GLU A 118 -25.27 -9.95 -22.70
N ASP A 119 -24.70 -9.70 -21.52
CA ASP A 119 -25.42 -9.03 -20.42
C ASP A 119 -24.64 -7.80 -19.94
N SER A 120 -25.35 -6.67 -19.81
CA SER A 120 -24.83 -5.42 -19.25
C SER A 120 -24.60 -5.49 -17.73
N THR A 121 -24.97 -6.61 -17.10
CA THR A 121 -24.73 -6.84 -15.68
C THR A 121 -23.31 -7.37 -15.45
N LEU A 122 -22.69 -6.93 -14.34
CA LEU A 122 -21.47 -7.55 -13.84
C LEU A 122 -21.84 -8.88 -13.17
N SER A 123 -21.10 -9.93 -13.48
CA SER A 123 -21.18 -11.16 -12.70
C SER A 123 -20.59 -10.98 -11.31
N ASP A 124 -20.92 -11.83 -10.36
CA ASP A 124 -20.36 -11.77 -8.99
C ASP A 124 -18.84 -11.85 -9.00
N ASP A 125 -18.26 -12.67 -9.89
CA ASP A 125 -16.80 -12.78 -10.05
C ASP A 125 -16.19 -11.46 -10.58
N GLU A 126 -16.82 -10.85 -11.60
CA GLU A 126 -16.39 -9.58 -12.16
C GLU A 126 -16.50 -8.44 -11.14
N LEU A 127 -17.55 -8.45 -10.33
CA LEU A 127 -17.75 -7.47 -9.26
C LEU A 127 -16.70 -7.64 -8.17
N GLN A 128 -16.42 -8.86 -7.76
CA GLN A 128 -15.39 -9.15 -6.77
C GLN A 128 -13.99 -8.75 -7.26
N GLU A 129 -13.69 -8.99 -8.55
CA GLU A 129 -12.43 -8.58 -9.16
C GLU A 129 -12.27 -7.05 -9.18
N LEU A 130 -13.34 -6.32 -9.52
CA LEU A 130 -13.33 -4.86 -9.46
C LEU A 130 -13.15 -4.34 -8.03
N HIS A 131 -13.86 -4.91 -7.05
CA HIS A 131 -13.70 -4.54 -5.66
C HIS A 131 -12.27 -4.82 -5.14
N ARG A 132 -11.67 -5.95 -5.52
CA ARG A 132 -10.26 -6.25 -5.19
C ARG A 132 -9.31 -5.22 -5.80
N ALA A 133 -9.51 -4.86 -7.07
CA ALA A 133 -8.68 -3.87 -7.74
C ALA A 133 -8.80 -2.48 -7.11
N MET A 134 -10.03 -2.05 -6.77
CA MET A 134 -10.24 -0.78 -6.08
C MET A 134 -9.71 -0.80 -4.65
N GLY A 135 -9.90 -1.89 -3.91
CA GLY A 135 -9.32 -2.08 -2.58
C GLY A 135 -7.80 -1.98 -2.62
N LEU A 136 -7.16 -2.55 -3.64
CA LEU A 136 -5.72 -2.46 -3.82
C LEU A 136 -5.23 -1.01 -4.02
N LEU A 137 -5.97 -0.18 -4.77
CA LEU A 137 -5.63 1.24 -4.93
C LEU A 137 -5.67 1.99 -3.59
N VAL A 138 -6.68 1.71 -2.78
CA VAL A 138 -6.82 2.30 -1.44
C VAL A 138 -5.68 1.84 -0.55
N ASP A 139 -5.40 0.53 -0.53
CA ASP A 139 -4.36 -0.06 0.29
C ASP A 139 -2.97 0.48 -0.04
N ILE A 140 -2.62 0.61 -1.33
CA ILE A 140 -1.36 1.21 -1.77
C ILE A 140 -1.23 2.62 -1.19
N ARG A 141 -2.25 3.47 -1.36
CA ARG A 141 -2.21 4.85 -0.87
C ARG A 141 -2.08 4.93 0.65
N VAL A 142 -2.88 4.15 1.37
CA VAL A 142 -2.83 4.10 2.84
C VAL A 142 -1.46 3.61 3.33
N PHE A 143 -0.90 2.60 2.65
CA PHE A 143 0.42 2.08 2.98
C PHE A 143 1.52 3.13 2.79
N GLU A 144 1.55 3.82 1.64
CA GLU A 144 2.51 4.89 1.36
C GLU A 144 2.43 6.00 2.41
N ASP A 145 1.23 6.48 2.72
CA ASP A 145 1.03 7.51 3.73
C ASP A 145 1.55 7.06 5.11
N ARG A 146 1.28 5.80 5.49
CA ARG A 146 1.77 5.25 6.76
C ARG A 146 3.30 5.11 6.79
N VAL A 147 3.90 4.63 5.70
CA VAL A 147 5.36 4.53 5.57
C VAL A 147 6.01 5.90 5.69
N ARG A 148 5.47 6.94 5.02
CA ARG A 148 5.95 8.32 5.12
C ARG A 148 5.79 8.90 6.52
N CYS A 149 4.68 8.65 7.20
CA CYS A 149 4.49 9.06 8.60
C CYS A 149 5.54 8.41 9.50
N VAL A 150 5.76 7.10 9.37
CA VAL A 150 6.77 6.37 10.17
C VAL A 150 8.18 6.89 9.89
N GLN A 151 8.51 7.16 8.62
CA GLN A 151 9.80 7.74 8.25
C GLN A 151 10.01 9.09 8.96
N ARG A 152 9.04 10.00 8.84
CA ARG A 152 9.14 11.35 9.41
C ARG A 152 9.18 11.34 10.94
N ASP A 153 8.27 10.58 11.55
CA ASP A 153 7.99 10.70 12.99
C ASP A 153 8.90 9.80 13.84
N TYR A 154 9.43 8.71 13.27
CA TYR A 154 10.21 7.71 14.02
C TYR A 154 11.60 7.44 13.46
N ILE A 155 11.75 7.35 12.14
CA ILE A 155 13.01 6.94 11.52
C ILE A 155 14.00 8.10 11.49
N LEU A 156 13.60 9.23 10.90
CA LEU A 156 14.46 10.39 10.75
C LEU A 156 15.01 10.91 12.08
N PRO A 157 14.21 11.08 13.15
CA PRO A 157 14.72 11.53 14.43
C PRO A 157 15.75 10.58 15.05
N LYS A 158 15.64 9.27 14.79
CA LYS A 158 16.60 8.27 15.30
C LYS A 158 17.87 8.17 14.49
N LEU A 159 17.82 8.47 13.20
CA LEU A 159 18.99 8.45 12.30
C LEU A 159 19.81 9.72 12.36
N LEU A 160 19.14 10.86 12.45
CA LEU A 160 19.79 12.16 12.29
C LEU A 160 20.49 12.63 13.57
N GLY A 161 19.91 12.35 14.74
CA GLY A 161 20.40 12.94 15.96
C GLY A 161 20.42 14.49 15.90
N ASP A 162 21.27 15.12 16.71
CA ASP A 162 21.38 16.58 16.84
C ASP A 162 22.63 17.13 16.11
N THR A 163 22.86 16.79 14.84
CA THR A 163 24.09 17.18 14.14
C THR A 163 23.84 18.08 12.93
N ASP A 164 24.77 19.01 12.65
CA ASP A 164 24.73 19.92 11.49
C ASP A 164 24.73 19.21 10.13
N ARG A 165 25.11 17.93 10.08
CA ARG A 165 25.03 17.09 8.88
C ARG A 165 23.64 16.48 8.67
N ALA A 166 22.72 16.73 9.59
CA ALA A 166 21.39 16.14 9.58
C ALA A 166 20.60 16.46 8.30
N HIS A 167 20.70 17.69 7.78
CA HIS A 167 19.93 18.11 6.61
C HIS A 167 20.31 17.33 5.34
N ALA A 168 21.61 17.29 4.99
CA ALA A 168 22.07 16.56 3.80
C ALA A 168 21.76 15.06 3.87
N LEU A 169 21.88 14.47 5.07
CA LEU A 169 21.49 13.06 5.28
C LEU A 169 19.98 12.88 5.18
N CYS A 170 19.19 13.81 5.70
CA CYS A 170 17.72 13.79 5.59
C CYS A 170 17.29 13.78 4.13
N ASP A 171 17.84 14.65 3.31
CA ASP A 171 17.52 14.72 1.88
C ASP A 171 17.85 13.40 1.18
N SER A 172 19.02 12.81 1.43
CA SER A 172 19.40 11.52 0.86
C SER A 172 18.51 10.35 1.32
N LEU A 173 18.05 10.38 2.59
CA LEU A 173 17.15 9.38 3.11
C LEU A 173 15.73 9.53 2.53
N ASN A 174 15.28 10.75 2.32
CA ASN A 174 14.01 11.05 1.66
C ASN A 174 14.06 10.61 0.20
N GLU A 175 15.13 10.94 -0.52
CA GLU A 175 15.33 10.50 -1.91
C GLU A 175 15.31 8.98 -2.04
N ALA A 176 16.01 8.24 -1.17
CA ALA A 176 16.01 6.77 -1.18
C ALA A 176 14.62 6.19 -0.92
N MET A 177 13.82 6.83 -0.04
CA MET A 177 12.45 6.45 0.21
C MET A 177 11.56 6.75 -1.00
N ASP A 178 11.68 7.95 -1.57
CA ASP A 178 10.89 8.37 -2.73
C ASP A 178 11.15 7.47 -3.94
N VAL A 179 12.40 7.10 -4.21
CA VAL A 179 12.74 6.10 -5.26
C VAL A 179 12.07 4.76 -4.98
N SER A 180 12.03 4.32 -3.72
CA SER A 180 11.39 3.05 -3.34
C SER A 180 9.88 3.10 -3.50
N LEU A 181 9.23 4.21 -3.15
CA LEU A 181 7.78 4.39 -3.23
C LEU A 181 7.31 4.75 -4.64
N HIS A 182 8.09 5.50 -5.41
CA HIS A 182 7.73 5.89 -6.79
C HIS A 182 7.44 4.71 -7.71
N ALA A 183 8.00 3.55 -7.41
CA ALA A 183 7.68 2.32 -8.15
C ALA A 183 6.19 1.93 -8.02
N TYR A 184 5.52 2.32 -6.94
CA TYR A 184 4.10 2.05 -6.70
C TYR A 184 3.20 3.05 -7.43
N ASP A 185 3.64 4.30 -7.58
CA ASP A 185 2.93 5.32 -8.35
C ASP A 185 2.64 4.85 -9.78
N ALA A 186 3.56 4.10 -10.38
CA ALA A 186 3.40 3.54 -11.72
C ALA A 186 2.30 2.46 -11.80
N MET A 187 1.93 1.82 -10.69
CA MET A 187 0.89 0.78 -10.67
C MET A 187 -0.52 1.37 -10.57
N GLN A 188 -0.68 2.49 -9.87
CA GLN A 188 -1.98 3.13 -9.68
C GLN A 188 -2.71 3.44 -11.01
N PRO A 189 -2.08 4.10 -12.01
CA PRO A 189 -2.75 4.37 -13.27
C PRO A 189 -3.11 3.09 -14.05
N ARG A 190 -2.34 2.02 -13.91
CA ARG A 190 -2.62 0.75 -14.57
C ARG A 190 -3.85 0.06 -13.97
N ILE A 191 -3.95 0.01 -12.64
CA ILE A 191 -5.11 -0.54 -11.94
C ILE A 191 -6.34 0.32 -12.24
N THR A 192 -6.21 1.64 -12.19
CA THR A 192 -7.28 2.58 -12.54
C THR A 192 -7.76 2.35 -13.96
N GLN A 193 -6.84 2.22 -14.93
CA GLN A 193 -7.19 1.96 -16.33
C GLN A 193 -7.90 0.62 -16.51
N PHE A 194 -7.50 -0.42 -15.78
CA PHE A 194 -8.17 -1.71 -15.77
C PHE A 194 -9.63 -1.56 -15.30
N VAL A 195 -9.87 -0.90 -14.16
CA VAL A 195 -11.22 -0.67 -13.63
C VAL A 195 -12.08 0.12 -14.62
N LEU A 196 -11.53 1.22 -15.17
CA LEU A 196 -12.23 2.05 -16.13
C LEU A 196 -12.54 1.30 -17.42
N ASN A 197 -11.61 0.54 -17.96
CA ASN A 197 -11.83 -0.24 -19.19
C ASN A 197 -12.94 -1.30 -18.99
N LYS A 198 -12.93 -1.99 -17.85
CA LYS A 198 -13.94 -3.01 -17.55
C LYS A 198 -15.33 -2.41 -17.40
N LEU A 199 -15.46 -1.32 -16.64
CA LEU A 199 -16.72 -0.61 -16.49
C LEU A 199 -17.20 0.02 -17.80
N SER A 200 -16.31 0.70 -18.56
CA SER A 200 -16.65 1.30 -19.85
C SER A 200 -17.15 0.26 -20.84
N LYS A 201 -16.53 -0.93 -20.88
CA LYS A 201 -16.97 -2.02 -21.76
C LYS A 201 -18.39 -2.45 -21.44
N LYS A 202 -18.70 -2.67 -20.15
CA LYS A 202 -20.04 -3.05 -19.70
C LYS A 202 -21.08 -1.95 -19.90
N CYS A 203 -20.77 -0.70 -19.64
CA CYS A 203 -21.65 0.42 -19.90
C CYS A 203 -21.89 0.66 -21.40
N ALA A 204 -20.95 0.28 -22.26
CA ALA A 204 -21.09 0.45 -23.72
C ALA A 204 -21.94 -0.65 -24.39
N GLU A 205 -22.12 -1.81 -23.77
CA GLU A 205 -22.93 -2.91 -24.34
C GLU A 205 -24.37 -2.48 -24.69
N PRO A 206 -25.14 -1.83 -23.78
CA PRO A 206 -26.50 -1.38 -24.12
C PRO A 206 -26.54 -0.36 -25.26
N LEU A 207 -25.47 0.45 -25.45
CA LEU A 207 -25.41 1.43 -26.54
C LEU A 207 -25.39 0.79 -27.94
N ARG A 208 -24.92 -0.45 -28.07
CA ARG A 208 -24.99 -1.19 -29.35
C ARG A 208 -26.45 -1.44 -29.76
N HIS A 209 -27.31 -1.77 -28.78
CA HIS A 209 -28.73 -1.97 -29.03
C HIS A 209 -29.46 -0.67 -29.37
N VAL A 210 -29.07 0.46 -28.78
CA VAL A 210 -29.63 1.78 -29.08
C VAL A 210 -29.39 2.14 -30.53
N ARG A 211 -28.21 1.87 -31.09
CA ARG A 211 -27.91 2.10 -32.50
C ARG A 211 -28.82 1.28 -33.45
N ALA A 212 -29.12 0.04 -33.06
CA ALA A 212 -29.98 -0.83 -33.84
C ALA A 212 -31.48 -0.39 -33.80
N SER A 213 -31.92 0.25 -32.70
CA SER A 213 -33.30 0.66 -32.48
C SER A 213 -33.57 2.16 -32.76
N HIS A 214 -32.62 2.84 -33.38
CA HIS A 214 -32.72 4.29 -33.67
C HIS A 214 -34.02 4.70 -34.40
N ALA A 215 -34.58 3.84 -35.25
CA ALA A 215 -35.85 4.08 -35.95
C ALA A 215 -37.06 4.18 -34.99
N GLN A 216 -37.05 3.49 -33.85
CA GLN A 216 -38.14 3.50 -32.89
C GLN A 216 -38.22 4.81 -32.09
N TYR A 217 -37.12 5.55 -31.95
CA TYR A 217 -37.08 6.81 -31.21
C TYR A 217 -37.53 8.03 -32.05
N ARG A 218 -37.56 7.92 -33.37
CA ARG A 218 -38.04 9.01 -34.25
C ARG A 218 -39.53 9.27 -34.15
N THR A 219 -40.31 8.29 -33.68
CA THR A 219 -41.77 8.34 -33.64
C THR A 219 -42.36 8.53 -32.25
N ARG A 220 -41.55 8.51 -31.20
CA ARG A 220 -42.02 8.70 -29.82
C ARG A 220 -41.93 10.16 -29.41
N LEU A 221 -43.05 10.69 -28.86
CA LEU A 221 -43.07 11.98 -28.18
C LEU A 221 -42.06 11.97 -27.00
N PRO A 222 -41.36 13.08 -26.73
CA PRO A 222 -40.49 13.20 -25.61
C PRO A 222 -41.29 12.96 -24.32
N THR A 223 -40.85 11.98 -23.53
CA THR A 223 -41.36 11.71 -22.19
C THR A 223 -40.34 12.24 -21.17
N ASP A 224 -40.83 12.83 -20.07
CA ASP A 224 -39.97 13.36 -19.00
C ASP A 224 -39.19 12.25 -18.24
N ALA A 225 -39.54 10.98 -18.48
CA ALA A 225 -38.86 9.84 -17.87
C ALA A 225 -37.65 9.39 -18.70
N PRO A 226 -36.52 9.06 -18.05
CA PRO A 226 -35.33 8.49 -18.71
C PRO A 226 -35.72 7.24 -19.50
N SER A 227 -35.08 7.05 -20.64
CA SER A 227 -35.28 5.83 -21.44
C SER A 227 -34.75 4.60 -20.69
N ALA A 228 -35.43 3.46 -20.81
CA ALA A 228 -35.06 2.22 -20.11
C ALA A 228 -33.60 1.77 -20.33
N PHE A 229 -32.98 2.13 -21.45
CA PHE A 229 -31.57 1.82 -21.71
C PHE A 229 -30.60 2.65 -20.83
N VAL A 230 -31.01 3.82 -20.31
CA VAL A 230 -30.16 4.64 -19.41
C VAL A 230 -29.91 3.86 -18.13
N GLU A 231 -30.94 3.24 -17.58
CA GLU A 231 -30.79 2.38 -16.40
C GLU A 231 -29.85 1.19 -16.67
N GLN A 232 -29.94 0.59 -17.86
CA GLN A 232 -29.06 -0.50 -18.26
C GLN A 232 -27.60 -0.06 -18.41
N ILE A 233 -27.34 1.16 -18.90
CA ILE A 233 -25.98 1.75 -18.99
C ILE A 233 -25.41 1.99 -17.59
N LEU A 234 -26.24 2.49 -16.66
CA LEU A 234 -25.80 2.86 -15.30
C LEU A 234 -25.74 1.65 -14.36
N ARG A 235 -26.37 0.54 -14.70
CA ARG A 235 -26.46 -0.65 -13.84
C ARG A 235 -25.09 -1.16 -13.36
N PRO A 236 -24.03 -1.30 -14.21
CA PRO A 236 -22.71 -1.73 -13.74
C PRO A 236 -22.11 -0.76 -12.69
N LEU A 237 -22.37 0.52 -12.83
CA LEU A 237 -21.92 1.54 -11.88
C LEU A 237 -22.64 1.40 -10.54
N HIS A 238 -23.97 1.23 -10.58
CA HIS A 238 -24.76 1.01 -9.37
C HIS A 238 -24.40 -0.31 -8.66
N GLN A 239 -24.01 -1.35 -9.39
CA GLN A 239 -23.55 -2.60 -8.79
C GLN A 239 -22.24 -2.41 -8.02
N VAL A 240 -21.34 -1.56 -8.52
CA VAL A 240 -20.03 -1.31 -7.87
C VAL A 240 -20.14 -0.35 -6.69
N TRP A 241 -20.95 0.73 -6.80
CA TRP A 241 -21.02 1.78 -5.77
C TRP A 241 -22.28 1.75 -4.90
N GLY A 242 -23.23 0.84 -5.18
CA GLY A 242 -24.54 0.84 -4.53
C GLY A 242 -25.48 1.91 -5.12
N SER A 243 -26.77 1.69 -5.00
CA SER A 243 -27.80 2.60 -5.56
C SER A 243 -27.96 3.92 -4.78
N ASP A 244 -27.45 3.99 -3.53
CA ASP A 244 -27.70 5.11 -2.62
C ASP A 244 -26.49 6.00 -2.33
N GLU A 245 -25.29 5.65 -2.81
CA GLU A 245 -24.05 6.40 -2.56
C GLU A 245 -23.32 6.75 -3.87
N ALA A 246 -24.02 7.37 -4.82
CA ALA A 246 -23.31 8.07 -5.90
C ALA A 246 -22.66 9.33 -5.29
N PRO A 247 -21.33 9.44 -5.20
CA PRO A 247 -20.72 10.71 -4.84
C PRO A 247 -21.02 11.70 -5.97
N ILE A 248 -21.75 12.75 -5.61
CA ILE A 248 -21.94 13.96 -6.43
C ILE A 248 -20.61 14.70 -6.53
#